data_133dda4c392cc0ca5587b60fe73a6133
#
_entry.id   133dda4c392cc0ca5587b60fe73a6133
#
_cell.length_a   1.000
_cell.length_b   1.000
_cell.length_c   1.000
_cell.angle_alpha   90.00
_cell.angle_beta   90.00
_cell.angle_gamma   90.00
#
_symmetry.space_group_name_H-M   'P 1'
#
loop_
_entity.id
_entity.type
_entity.pdbx_description
1 polymer ?
#
loop_
_entity_poly.entity_id
_entity_poly.type
_entity_poly.pdbx_seq_one_letter_code
_entity_poly.pdbx_strand_id
1 'polypeptide(L)'
;AADTYTGRRRSVSGLVGGDGLKMRQYSIRGRAMSGGYVSEVIAEALSMAESNACMRRIVAAPTAGACGVLPAVLLPMCKYEELSQHRILEALYVASGIGAVIAYKACIAGASGGCQAEIGTASAMAAGALVALRDGTGQQIGHAVAMALKNLMGLVCDPVAGLVEVPCVKRNVIGA
;
A
#
# COMPACT_ATOMS: atom_id res chain seq x y z
N ALA A 1 -1.02 -13.70 -0.45
CA ALA A 1 -0.84 -13.06 0.86
C ALA A 1 -2.19 -12.61 1.43
N ALA A 2 -2.98 -11.85 0.68
CA ALA A 2 -4.31 -11.38 1.12
C ALA A 2 -5.22 -12.55 1.58
N ASP A 3 -5.26 -13.63 0.81
CA ASP A 3 -6.09 -14.82 1.09
C ASP A 3 -5.70 -15.59 2.36
N THR A 4 -4.51 -15.34 2.90
CA THR A 4 -4.01 -16.03 4.10
C THR A 4 -4.11 -15.20 5.37
N TYR A 5 -4.60 -13.96 5.28
CA TYR A 5 -4.78 -13.09 6.44
C TYR A 5 -6.00 -13.53 7.27
N THR A 6 -5.77 -13.84 8.53
CA THR A 6 -6.84 -14.29 9.45
C THR A 6 -7.14 -13.28 10.58
N GLY A 7 -6.30 -12.27 10.76
CA GLY A 7 -6.40 -11.30 11.86
C GLY A 7 -6.13 -11.88 13.26
N ARG A 8 -5.74 -13.16 13.37
CA ARG A 8 -5.55 -13.87 14.64
C ARG A 8 -4.12 -13.83 15.16
N ARG A 9 -3.16 -13.45 14.32
CA ARG A 9 -1.75 -13.43 14.70
C ARG A 9 -1.33 -12.05 15.20
N ARG A 10 -0.30 -12.06 16.05
CA ARG A 10 0.37 -10.87 16.53
C ARG A 10 1.81 -10.85 16.04
N SER A 11 2.38 -9.65 15.92
CA SER A 11 3.80 -9.46 15.69
C SER A 11 4.63 -10.00 16.87
N VAL A 12 5.94 -10.11 16.68
CA VAL A 12 6.85 -10.61 17.74
C VAL A 12 6.76 -9.74 19.01
N SER A 13 6.62 -8.43 18.86
CA SER A 13 6.44 -7.50 19.99
C SER A 13 5.04 -7.58 20.64
N GLY A 14 4.06 -8.19 19.98
CA GLY A 14 2.67 -8.20 20.40
C GLY A 14 1.90 -6.89 20.13
N LEU A 15 2.55 -5.85 19.61
CA LEU A 15 1.96 -4.52 19.39
C LEU A 15 1.04 -4.46 18.18
N VAL A 16 1.27 -5.28 17.17
CA VAL A 16 0.56 -5.25 15.88
C VAL A 16 -0.19 -6.55 15.63
N GLY A 17 -1.35 -6.43 15.02
CA GLY A 17 -2.18 -7.53 14.52
C GLY A 17 -3.66 -7.39 14.88
N GLY A 18 -4.51 -7.78 13.93
CA GLY A 18 -5.97 -7.81 14.07
C GLY A 18 -6.70 -6.52 13.69
N ASP A 19 -6.01 -5.45 13.38
CA ASP A 19 -6.65 -4.18 13.00
C ASP A 19 -7.28 -4.25 11.61
N GLY A 20 -6.68 -4.97 10.67
CA GLY A 20 -7.28 -5.23 9.36
C GLY A 20 -8.61 -5.97 9.48
N LEU A 21 -8.70 -6.97 10.36
CA LEU A 21 -9.96 -7.66 10.63
C LEU A 21 -11.01 -6.75 11.27
N LYS A 22 -10.61 -5.95 12.25
CA LYS A 22 -11.50 -4.97 12.89
C LYS A 22 -12.03 -3.95 11.88
N MET A 23 -11.17 -3.47 10.99
CA MET A 23 -11.56 -2.53 9.93
C MET A 23 -12.56 -3.15 8.96
N ARG A 24 -12.36 -4.41 8.53
CA ARG A 24 -13.35 -5.12 7.70
C ARG A 24 -14.70 -5.25 8.40
N GLN A 25 -14.70 -5.64 9.69
CA GLN A 25 -15.92 -5.74 10.48
C GLN A 25 -16.62 -4.39 10.65
N TYR A 26 -15.87 -3.31 10.82
CA TYR A 26 -16.41 -1.95 10.89
C TYR A 26 -17.04 -1.53 9.56
N SER A 27 -16.37 -1.80 8.44
CA SER A 27 -16.89 -1.50 7.10
C SER A 27 -18.21 -2.23 6.80
N ILE A 28 -18.29 -3.52 7.12
CA ILE A 28 -19.50 -4.33 6.88
C ILE A 28 -20.72 -3.79 7.64
N ARG A 29 -20.52 -3.15 8.79
CA ARG A 29 -21.62 -2.53 9.56
C ARG A 29 -22.24 -1.30 8.87
N GLY A 30 -21.70 -0.86 7.74
CA GLY A 30 -22.24 0.24 6.93
C GLY A 30 -22.14 1.63 7.55
N ARG A 31 -21.34 1.78 8.62
CA ARG A 31 -21.21 3.05 9.37
C ARG A 31 -19.93 3.83 9.02
N ALA A 32 -19.12 3.32 8.10
CA ALA A 32 -17.87 3.96 7.71
C ALA A 32 -18.12 5.21 6.87
N MET A 33 -17.68 6.37 7.36
CA MET A 33 -17.82 7.66 6.66
C MET A 33 -17.05 7.70 5.33
N SER A 34 -16.00 6.86 5.19
CA SER A 34 -15.20 6.72 3.97
C SER A 34 -15.89 5.96 2.84
N GLY A 35 -17.11 5.44 3.07
CA GLY A 35 -17.81 4.58 2.10
C GLY A 35 -17.19 3.18 2.01
N GLY A 36 -17.80 2.30 1.22
CA GLY A 36 -17.39 0.89 1.12
C GLY A 36 -16.01 0.70 0.51
N TYR A 37 -15.75 1.34 -0.64
CA TYR A 37 -14.49 1.18 -1.37
C TYR A 37 -13.26 1.61 -0.57
N VAL A 38 -13.25 2.86 -0.07
CA VAL A 38 -12.09 3.37 0.71
C VAL A 38 -11.90 2.59 2.00
N SER A 39 -12.99 2.15 2.65
CA SER A 39 -12.91 1.29 3.82
C SER A 39 -12.27 -0.06 3.51
N GLU A 40 -12.51 -0.62 2.34
CA GLU A 40 -11.87 -1.87 1.90
C GLU A 40 -10.38 -1.64 1.61
N VAL A 41 -10.02 -0.54 0.96
CA VAL A 41 -8.61 -0.14 0.77
C VAL A 41 -7.88 -0.06 2.10
N ILE A 42 -8.46 0.62 3.10
CA ILE A 42 -7.88 0.72 4.45
C ILE A 42 -7.71 -0.67 5.08
N ALA A 43 -8.73 -1.52 4.99
CA ALA A 43 -8.68 -2.87 5.55
C ALA A 43 -7.63 -3.75 4.89
N GLU A 44 -7.46 -3.65 3.56
CA GLU A 44 -6.43 -4.37 2.82
C GLU A 44 -5.02 -3.86 3.18
N ALA A 45 -4.81 -2.54 3.24
CA ALA A 45 -3.54 -1.96 3.63
C ALA A 45 -3.09 -2.45 5.03
N LEU A 46 -4.00 -2.42 6.01
CA LEU A 46 -3.75 -2.96 7.34
C LEU A 46 -3.43 -4.46 7.29
N SER A 47 -4.25 -5.25 6.59
CA SER A 47 -4.10 -6.71 6.52
C SER A 47 -2.75 -7.14 5.93
N MET A 48 -2.32 -6.47 4.87
CA MET A 48 -1.04 -6.78 4.21
C MET A 48 0.15 -6.34 5.06
N ALA A 49 0.10 -5.13 5.63
CA ALA A 49 1.17 -4.63 6.48
C ALA A 49 1.28 -5.42 7.80
N GLU A 50 0.16 -5.84 8.38
CA GLU A 50 0.15 -6.76 9.52
C GLU A 50 0.69 -8.15 9.15
N SER A 51 0.41 -8.63 7.94
CA SER A 51 1.00 -9.89 7.46
C SER A 51 2.52 -9.82 7.44
N ASN A 52 3.08 -8.69 6.99
CA ASN A 52 4.53 -8.45 7.05
C ASN A 52 5.04 -8.42 8.49
N ALA A 53 4.43 -7.60 9.36
CA ALA A 53 4.83 -7.47 10.76
C ALA A 53 4.73 -8.81 11.54
N CYS A 54 3.80 -9.67 11.15
CA CYS A 54 3.62 -11.01 11.71
C CYS A 54 4.46 -12.09 11.00
N MET A 55 5.49 -11.72 10.24
CA MET A 55 6.42 -12.61 9.53
C MET A 55 5.71 -13.58 8.57
N ARG A 56 4.66 -13.11 7.90
CA ARG A 56 3.94 -13.89 6.90
C ARG A 56 4.50 -13.60 5.49
N ARG A 57 4.15 -14.47 4.56
CA ARG A 57 4.50 -14.27 3.15
C ARG A 57 3.82 -13.03 2.58
N ILE A 58 4.62 -12.11 2.04
CA ILE A 58 4.20 -10.92 1.32
C ILE A 58 5.01 -10.80 0.02
N VAL A 59 4.64 -9.86 -0.82
CA VAL A 59 5.44 -9.41 -1.97
C VAL A 59 5.90 -7.99 -1.69
N ALA A 60 7.21 -7.76 -1.79
CA ALA A 60 7.77 -6.42 -1.66
C ALA A 60 7.39 -5.55 -2.87
N ALA A 61 6.86 -4.32 -2.63
CA ALA A 61 6.45 -3.41 -3.69
C ALA A 61 6.48 -1.94 -3.22
N PRO A 62 7.59 -1.21 -3.35
CA PRO A 62 8.91 -1.66 -3.81
C PRO A 62 9.71 -2.41 -2.73
N THR A 63 9.36 -2.27 -1.46
CA THR A 63 10.03 -2.86 -0.31
C THR A 63 9.05 -3.63 0.57
N ALA A 64 9.56 -4.40 1.53
CA ALA A 64 8.71 -5.14 2.47
C ALA A 64 7.88 -4.20 3.36
N GLY A 65 8.45 -3.06 3.80
CA GLY A 65 7.74 -2.09 4.64
C GLY A 65 6.58 -1.40 3.96
N ALA A 66 6.59 -1.33 2.62
CA ALA A 66 5.52 -0.74 1.81
C ALA A 66 4.61 -1.78 1.12
N CYS A 67 4.72 -3.05 1.47
CA CYS A 67 4.04 -4.16 0.80
C CYS A 67 2.51 -4.08 0.79
N GLY A 68 1.93 -3.27 1.65
CA GLY A 68 0.48 -3.10 1.77
C GLY A 68 -0.12 -2.08 0.81
N VAL A 69 0.65 -1.11 0.32
CA VAL A 69 0.10 0.03 -0.45
C VAL A 69 -0.48 -0.42 -1.79
N LEU A 70 0.35 -1.00 -2.65
CA LEU A 70 -0.05 -1.38 -4.01
C LEU A 70 -1.21 -2.40 -4.02
N PRO A 71 -1.15 -3.51 -3.27
CA PRO A 71 -2.26 -4.46 -3.24
C PRO A 71 -3.53 -3.87 -2.60
N ALA A 72 -3.42 -2.99 -1.60
CA ALA A 72 -4.58 -2.35 -0.99
C ALA A 72 -5.38 -1.49 -1.99
N VAL A 73 -4.68 -0.82 -2.89
CA VAL A 73 -5.30 0.00 -3.94
C VAL A 73 -5.85 -0.87 -5.07
N LEU A 74 -5.08 -1.85 -5.55
CA LEU A 74 -5.44 -2.60 -6.75
C LEU A 74 -6.45 -3.72 -6.48
N LEU A 75 -6.39 -4.45 -5.35
CA LEU A 75 -7.29 -5.56 -5.10
C LEU A 75 -8.77 -5.14 -5.01
N PRO A 76 -9.13 -4.10 -4.23
CA PRO A 76 -10.50 -3.60 -4.26
C PRO A 76 -10.91 -3.11 -5.65
N MET A 77 -10.05 -2.40 -6.37
CA MET A 77 -10.32 -1.92 -7.72
C MET A 77 -10.65 -3.07 -8.68
N CYS A 78 -9.84 -4.14 -8.67
CA CYS A 78 -10.08 -5.32 -9.47
C CYS A 78 -11.45 -5.95 -9.20
N LYS A 79 -11.86 -5.97 -7.94
CA LYS A 79 -13.13 -6.54 -7.51
C LYS A 79 -14.32 -5.66 -7.88
N TYR A 80 -14.22 -4.34 -7.67
CA TYR A 80 -15.32 -3.40 -7.95
C TYR A 80 -15.55 -3.19 -9.45
N GLU A 81 -14.51 -3.29 -10.27
CA GLU A 81 -14.55 -3.05 -11.72
C GLU A 81 -14.53 -4.35 -12.55
N GLU A 82 -14.52 -5.52 -11.90
CA GLU A 82 -14.45 -6.85 -12.57
C GLU A 82 -13.34 -6.93 -13.62
N LEU A 83 -12.15 -6.40 -13.30
CA LEU A 83 -11.06 -6.25 -14.25
C LEU A 83 -10.51 -7.60 -14.71
N SER A 84 -10.20 -7.71 -16.01
CA SER A 84 -9.53 -8.89 -16.57
C SER A 84 -8.10 -9.01 -16.03
N GLN A 85 -7.56 -10.25 -16.01
CA GLN A 85 -6.16 -10.49 -15.63
C GLN A 85 -5.17 -9.68 -16.48
N HIS A 86 -5.46 -9.48 -17.74
CA HIS A 86 -4.62 -8.71 -18.65
C HIS A 86 -4.51 -7.25 -18.19
N ARG A 87 -5.63 -6.61 -17.87
CA ARG A 87 -5.66 -5.23 -17.35
C ARG A 87 -4.90 -5.08 -16.04
N ILE A 88 -5.03 -6.07 -15.16
CA ILE A 88 -4.29 -6.07 -13.88
C ILE A 88 -2.78 -6.18 -14.13
N LEU A 89 -2.35 -7.04 -15.06
CA LEU A 89 -0.95 -7.19 -15.43
C LEU A 89 -0.39 -5.91 -16.05
N GLU A 90 -1.12 -5.24 -16.95
CA GLU A 90 -0.73 -3.95 -17.51
C GLU A 90 -0.48 -2.92 -16.40
N ALA A 91 -1.40 -2.79 -15.46
CA ALA A 91 -1.26 -1.88 -14.32
C ALA A 91 -0.03 -2.20 -13.45
N LEU A 92 0.26 -3.49 -13.23
CA LEU A 92 1.44 -3.92 -12.49
C LEU A 92 2.73 -3.63 -13.26
N TYR A 93 2.75 -3.73 -14.59
CA TYR A 93 3.89 -3.31 -15.41
C TYR A 93 4.13 -1.80 -15.33
N VAL A 94 3.07 -0.99 -15.39
CA VAL A 94 3.17 0.46 -15.20
C VAL A 94 3.73 0.78 -13.80
N ALA A 95 3.18 0.16 -12.75
CA ALA A 95 3.68 0.31 -11.39
C ALA A 95 5.18 -0.05 -11.28
N SER A 96 5.57 -1.18 -11.86
CA SER A 96 6.97 -1.64 -11.87
C SER A 96 7.90 -0.67 -12.58
N GLY A 97 7.48 -0.13 -13.72
CA GLY A 97 8.24 0.88 -14.47
C GLY A 97 8.45 2.16 -13.64
N ILE A 98 7.41 2.64 -12.97
CA ILE A 98 7.51 3.79 -12.07
C ILE A 98 8.48 3.51 -10.93
N GLY A 99 8.34 2.37 -10.25
CA GLY A 99 9.23 1.97 -9.17
C GLY A 99 10.69 1.85 -9.61
N ALA A 100 10.94 1.30 -10.81
CA ALA A 100 12.28 1.19 -11.39
C ALA A 100 12.92 2.56 -11.66
N VAL A 101 12.16 3.51 -12.20
CA VAL A 101 12.65 4.88 -12.45
C VAL A 101 12.99 5.57 -11.13
N ILE A 102 12.16 5.46 -10.10
CA ILE A 102 12.40 6.05 -8.79
C ILE A 102 13.63 5.40 -8.15
N ALA A 103 13.75 4.07 -8.19
CA ALA A 103 14.90 3.35 -7.64
C ALA A 103 16.22 3.75 -8.32
N TYR A 104 16.19 4.00 -9.64
CA TYR A 104 17.37 4.41 -10.39
C TYR A 104 17.79 5.86 -10.11
N LYS A 105 16.82 6.78 -9.95
CA LYS A 105 17.09 8.21 -9.83
C LYS A 105 17.12 8.74 -8.39
N ALA A 106 16.62 7.97 -7.44
CA ALA A 106 16.49 8.36 -6.04
C ALA A 106 16.74 7.16 -5.13
N CYS A 107 16.08 7.13 -3.95
CA CYS A 107 16.17 6.05 -2.98
C CYS A 107 14.77 5.49 -2.70
N ILE A 108 14.66 4.16 -2.56
CA ILE A 108 13.42 3.47 -2.17
C ILE A 108 13.49 2.86 -0.78
N ALA A 109 14.63 2.95 -0.10
CA ALA A 109 14.85 2.32 1.20
C ALA A 109 14.43 3.25 2.34
N GLY A 110 13.53 2.79 3.20
CA GLY A 110 13.09 3.53 4.38
C GLY A 110 14.23 3.88 5.35
N ALA A 111 15.22 2.99 5.47
CA ALA A 111 16.41 3.21 6.30
C ALA A 111 17.28 4.39 5.85
N SER A 112 17.31 4.68 4.55
CA SER A 112 18.13 5.76 3.97
C SER A 112 17.32 7.03 3.72
N GLY A 113 16.10 6.89 3.20
CA GLY A 113 15.28 8.01 2.75
C GLY A 113 14.03 8.28 3.59
N GLY A 114 13.78 7.50 4.64
CA GLY A 114 12.59 7.58 5.45
C GLY A 114 11.33 7.01 4.77
N CYS A 115 10.18 7.20 5.39
CA CYS A 115 8.91 6.75 4.85
C CYS A 115 8.55 7.45 3.53
N GLN A 116 9.03 8.68 3.31
CA GLN A 116 8.84 9.37 2.03
C GLN A 116 9.43 8.59 0.85
N ALA A 117 10.57 7.92 1.03
CA ALA A 117 11.20 7.11 -0.01
C ALA A 117 10.44 5.79 -0.21
N GLU A 118 10.15 5.08 0.85
CA GLU A 118 9.54 3.75 0.83
C GLU A 118 8.05 3.79 0.50
N ILE A 119 7.26 4.41 1.36
CA ILE A 119 5.81 4.54 1.18
C ILE A 119 5.49 5.49 0.03
N GLY A 120 6.26 6.58 -0.12
CA GLY A 120 6.08 7.52 -1.22
C GLY A 120 6.26 6.86 -2.59
N THR A 121 7.24 5.99 -2.75
CA THR A 121 7.40 5.22 -3.99
C THR A 121 6.23 4.26 -4.20
N ALA A 122 5.81 3.52 -3.18
CA ALA A 122 4.67 2.61 -3.29
C ALA A 122 3.37 3.35 -3.66
N SER A 123 3.12 4.50 -3.05
CA SER A 123 1.98 5.37 -3.35
C SER A 123 2.03 5.89 -4.80
N ALA A 124 3.20 6.32 -5.27
CA ALA A 124 3.41 6.75 -6.65
C ALA A 124 3.18 5.61 -7.65
N MET A 125 3.66 4.41 -7.36
CA MET A 125 3.40 3.20 -8.14
C MET A 125 1.90 2.89 -8.23
N ALA A 126 1.19 2.97 -7.10
CA ALA A 126 -0.25 2.73 -7.04
C ALA A 126 -1.05 3.80 -7.80
N ALA A 127 -0.72 5.08 -7.63
CA ALA A 127 -1.36 6.20 -8.32
C ALA A 127 -1.22 6.08 -9.84
N GLY A 128 -0.01 5.77 -10.33
CA GLY A 128 0.22 5.58 -11.76
C GLY A 128 -0.51 4.36 -12.32
N ALA A 129 -0.57 3.25 -11.57
CA ALA A 129 -1.32 2.06 -11.93
C ALA A 129 -2.84 2.33 -12.04
N LEU A 130 -3.41 3.09 -11.09
CA LEU A 130 -4.82 3.48 -11.14
C LEU A 130 -5.15 4.31 -12.38
N VAL A 131 -4.30 5.28 -12.72
CA VAL A 131 -4.50 6.12 -13.91
C VAL A 131 -4.40 5.26 -15.18
N ALA A 132 -3.48 4.30 -15.23
CA ALA A 132 -3.37 3.37 -16.34
C ALA A 132 -4.62 2.48 -16.48
N LEU A 133 -5.19 2.00 -15.37
CA LEU A 133 -6.45 1.24 -15.37
C LEU A 133 -7.65 2.04 -15.88
N ARG A 134 -7.58 3.35 -15.81
CA ARG A 134 -8.58 4.30 -16.34
C ARG A 134 -8.22 4.84 -17.73
N ASP A 135 -7.33 4.15 -18.44
CA ASP A 135 -6.88 4.50 -19.80
C ASP A 135 -6.28 5.91 -19.89
N GLY A 136 -5.67 6.38 -18.78
CA GLY A 136 -5.00 7.65 -18.73
C GLY A 136 -3.72 7.67 -19.57
N THR A 137 -3.42 8.84 -20.13
CA THR A 137 -2.21 9.06 -20.94
C THR A 137 -0.95 9.01 -20.08
N GLY A 138 0.22 8.79 -20.72
CA GLY A 138 1.51 8.82 -20.01
C GLY A 138 1.76 10.13 -19.25
N GLN A 139 1.27 11.26 -19.76
CA GLN A 139 1.35 12.53 -19.07
C GLN A 139 0.50 12.57 -17.80
N GLN A 140 -0.72 12.06 -17.85
CA GLN A 140 -1.61 11.95 -16.68
C GLN A 140 -1.03 11.01 -15.63
N ILE A 141 -0.45 9.88 -16.05
CA ILE A 141 0.29 8.97 -15.17
C ILE A 141 1.43 9.73 -14.47
N GLY A 142 2.25 10.49 -15.23
CA GLY A 142 3.33 11.28 -14.68
C GLY A 142 2.86 12.32 -13.65
N HIS A 143 1.76 13.01 -13.90
CA HIS A 143 1.17 13.95 -12.94
C HIS A 143 0.67 13.26 -11.66
N ALA A 144 0.00 12.12 -11.77
CA ALA A 144 -0.46 11.36 -10.60
C ALA A 144 0.71 10.89 -9.74
N VAL A 145 1.77 10.36 -10.38
CA VAL A 145 3.02 9.97 -9.71
C VAL A 145 3.64 11.14 -8.95
N ALA A 146 3.77 12.31 -9.60
CA ALA A 146 4.35 13.49 -9.00
C ALA A 146 3.54 13.99 -7.80
N MET A 147 2.20 13.99 -7.89
CA MET A 147 1.31 14.38 -6.79
C MET A 147 1.43 13.42 -5.61
N ALA A 148 1.45 12.11 -5.86
CA ALA A 148 1.60 11.11 -4.81
C ALA A 148 2.94 11.25 -4.08
N LEU A 149 4.05 11.40 -4.81
CA LEU A 149 5.37 11.65 -4.23
C LEU A 149 5.38 12.93 -3.39
N LYS A 150 4.88 14.03 -3.95
CA LYS A 150 4.84 15.32 -3.26
C LYS A 150 4.07 15.26 -1.95
N ASN A 151 2.94 14.56 -1.93
CA ASN A 151 2.08 14.44 -0.75
C ASN A 151 2.79 13.77 0.45
N LEU A 152 3.75 12.90 0.20
CA LEU A 152 4.46 12.13 1.22
C LEU A 152 5.88 12.65 1.50
N MET A 153 6.30 13.73 0.85
CA MET A 153 7.61 14.35 1.12
C MET A 153 7.67 14.88 2.55
N GLY A 154 8.81 14.63 3.20
CA GLY A 154 9.04 15.02 4.59
C GLY A 154 8.70 13.93 5.61
N LEU A 155 8.06 12.82 5.21
CA LEU A 155 7.83 11.68 6.11
C LEU A 155 9.13 10.95 6.39
N VAL A 156 9.58 11.05 7.63
CA VAL A 156 10.76 10.37 8.15
C VAL A 156 10.43 8.99 8.69
N CYS A 157 11.44 8.19 9.03
CA CYS A 157 11.25 6.99 9.82
C CYS A 157 11.02 7.36 11.29
N ASP A 158 9.96 6.83 11.89
CA ASP A 158 9.50 7.18 13.25
C ASP A 158 9.29 5.92 14.10
N PRO A 159 10.34 5.15 14.44
CA PRO A 159 10.21 3.91 15.19
C PRO A 159 9.60 4.15 16.58
N VAL A 160 8.74 3.22 17.03
CA VAL A 160 8.17 3.21 18.37
C VAL A 160 8.94 2.19 19.20
N ALA A 161 9.56 2.63 20.28
CA ALA A 161 10.44 1.80 21.12
C ALA A 161 11.53 1.05 20.34
N GLY A 162 12.10 1.69 19.31
CA GLY A 162 13.09 1.09 18.42
C GLY A 162 12.53 0.12 17.36
N LEU A 163 11.22 -0.06 17.30
CA LEU A 163 10.52 -0.96 16.38
C LEU A 163 9.77 -0.18 15.31
N VAL A 164 9.79 -0.69 14.08
CA VAL A 164 9.08 -0.11 12.94
C VAL A 164 7.72 -0.79 12.65
N GLU A 165 7.28 -1.74 13.49
CA GLU A 165 6.03 -2.48 13.29
C GLU A 165 4.82 -1.55 13.22
N VAL A 166 4.57 -0.76 14.29
CA VAL A 166 3.40 0.13 14.39
C VAL A 166 3.44 1.22 13.33
N PRO A 167 4.52 1.99 13.16
CA PRO A 167 4.58 3.03 12.14
C PRO A 167 4.39 2.48 10.73
N CYS A 168 5.08 1.40 10.35
CA CYS A 168 4.98 0.84 9.01
C CYS A 168 3.57 0.36 8.69
N VAL A 169 2.87 -0.31 9.63
CA VAL A 169 1.49 -0.75 9.41
C VAL A 169 0.57 0.44 9.14
N LYS A 170 0.65 1.50 9.94
CA LYS A 170 -0.18 2.71 9.76
C LYS A 170 0.19 3.50 8.50
N ARG A 171 1.48 3.57 8.15
CA ARG A 171 1.95 4.26 6.93
C ARG A 171 1.46 3.59 5.64
N ASN A 172 1.27 2.26 5.62
CA ASN A 172 0.67 1.59 4.47
C ASN A 172 -0.77 2.07 4.22
N VAL A 173 -1.53 2.38 5.27
CA VAL A 173 -2.88 2.94 5.14
C VAL A 173 -2.84 4.35 4.56
N ILE A 174 -1.90 5.18 5.02
CA ILE A 174 -1.77 6.58 4.55
C ILE A 174 -1.29 6.62 3.09
N GLY A 175 -0.45 5.66 2.69
CA GLY A 175 0.09 5.59 1.33
C GLY A 175 -0.85 4.98 0.29
N ALA A 176 -1.84 4.22 0.76
CA ALA A 176 -2.87 3.62 -0.09
C ALA A 176 -4.04 4.57 -0.32
#